data_acf42238e7e0e0acaf47a50d7b7eabb3
#
_entry.id   acf42238e7e0e0acaf47a50d7b7eabb3
#
_cell.length_a   1.000
_cell.length_b   1.000
_cell.length_c   1.000
_cell.angle_alpha   90.00
_cell.angle_beta   90.00
_cell.angle_gamma   90.00
#
_symmetry.space_group_name_H-M   'P 1'
#
loop_
_entity.id
_entity.type
_entity.pdbx_description
1 polymer ?
#
loop_
_entity_poly.entity_id
_entity_poly.type
_entity_poly.pdbx_seq_one_letter_code
_entity_poly.pdbx_strand_id
1 'polypeptide(L)'
;MIQHDIVIIGGGPAGLAAAAAAKKSGAEDILILERDSVLGGILNQCIHNGFGLHTFKEELTGPEYAARYEEEVKKLEIPYRLNSMVLDINKDKEITVVSRSEGL
;
A
#
# COMPACT_ATOMS: atom_id res chain seq x y z
N MET A 1 17.15 13.79 -5.10
CA MET A 1 15.71 13.60 -5.32
C MET A 1 15.48 12.32 -6.10
N ILE A 2 14.55 11.49 -5.63
CA ILE A 2 14.22 10.22 -6.28
C ILE A 2 12.92 10.41 -7.05
N GLN A 3 12.87 9.92 -8.28
CA GLN A 3 11.68 10.05 -9.13
C GLN A 3 11.00 8.71 -9.32
N HIS A 4 9.67 8.73 -9.31
CA HIS A 4 8.83 7.58 -9.61
C HIS A 4 7.69 8.02 -10.52
N ASP A 5 7.21 7.12 -11.36
CA ASP A 5 6.08 7.42 -12.23
C ASP A 5 4.79 7.55 -11.44
N ILE A 6 4.60 6.67 -10.46
CA ILE A 6 3.41 6.66 -9.61
C ILE A 6 3.85 6.48 -8.16
N VAL A 7 3.35 7.35 -7.29
CA VAL A 7 3.55 7.21 -5.85
C VAL A 7 2.17 7.08 -5.21
N ILE A 8 1.98 6.04 -4.45
CA ILE A 8 0.72 5.78 -3.75
C ILE A 8 0.93 6.07 -2.27
N ILE A 9 0.16 6.97 -1.74
CA ILE A 9 0.24 7.38 -0.34
C ILE A 9 -0.81 6.62 0.45
N GLY A 10 -0.35 5.74 1.30
CA GLY A 10 -1.20 4.88 2.09
C GLY A 10 -1.22 3.46 1.58
N GLY A 11 -0.78 2.52 2.42
CA GLY A 11 -0.77 1.09 2.12
C GLY A 11 -1.99 0.36 2.66
N GLY A 12 -3.13 1.05 2.76
CA GLY A 12 -4.39 0.42 3.11
C GLY A 12 -5.00 -0.28 1.90
N PRO A 13 -6.22 -0.81 2.02
CA PRO A 13 -6.81 -1.62 0.95
C PRO A 13 -6.93 -0.88 -0.37
N ALA A 14 -7.33 0.38 -0.36
CA ALA A 14 -7.47 1.17 -1.59
C ALA A 14 -6.11 1.38 -2.26
N GLY A 15 -5.07 1.71 -1.47
CA GLY A 15 -3.73 1.92 -1.99
C GLY A 15 -3.12 0.65 -2.57
N LEU A 16 -3.28 -0.46 -1.88
CA LEU A 16 -2.77 -1.75 -2.34
C LEU A 16 -3.47 -2.18 -3.64
N ALA A 17 -4.79 -2.00 -3.71
CA ALA A 17 -5.55 -2.33 -4.90
C ALA A 17 -5.15 -1.44 -6.07
N ALA A 18 -4.96 -0.14 -5.83
CA ALA A 18 -4.53 0.80 -6.86
C ALA A 18 -3.15 0.44 -7.39
N ALA A 19 -2.22 0.08 -6.51
CA ALA A 19 -0.87 -0.32 -6.90
C ALA A 19 -0.90 -1.57 -7.77
N ALA A 20 -1.64 -2.58 -7.35
CA ALA A 20 -1.76 -3.82 -8.10
C ALA A 20 -2.39 -3.58 -9.47
N ALA A 21 -3.46 -2.79 -9.53
CA ALA A 21 -4.14 -2.47 -10.79
C ALA A 21 -3.21 -1.70 -11.73
N ALA A 22 -2.48 -0.71 -11.21
CA ALA A 22 -1.55 0.07 -12.02
C ALA A 22 -0.45 -0.83 -12.59
N LYS A 23 0.10 -1.73 -11.79
CA LYS A 23 1.15 -2.64 -12.24
C LYS A 23 0.64 -3.58 -13.33
N LYS A 24 -0.57 -4.11 -13.15
CA LYS A 24 -1.19 -5.00 -14.14
C LYS A 24 -1.52 -4.28 -15.45
N SER A 25 -1.72 -2.96 -15.38
CA SER A 25 -2.01 -2.13 -16.56
C SER A 25 -0.75 -1.68 -17.28
N GLY A 26 0.42 -2.05 -16.81
CA GLY A 26 1.68 -1.78 -17.49
C GLY A 26 2.57 -0.72 -16.83
N ALA A 27 2.13 -0.09 -15.75
CA ALA A 27 2.99 0.84 -15.02
C ALA A 27 4.11 0.04 -14.34
N GLU A 28 5.34 0.49 -14.50
CA GLU A 28 6.50 -0.24 -13.98
C GLU A 28 7.10 0.40 -12.73
N ASP A 29 7.08 1.73 -12.66
CA ASP A 29 7.74 2.46 -11.58
C ASP A 29 6.71 2.98 -10.58
N ILE A 30 6.36 2.15 -9.62
CA ILE A 30 5.36 2.44 -8.60
C ILE A 30 6.01 2.33 -7.23
N LEU A 31 5.73 3.29 -6.35
CA LEU A 31 6.17 3.24 -4.96
C LEU A 31 4.97 3.47 -4.05
N ILE A 32 4.84 2.64 -3.03
CA ILE A 32 3.83 2.79 -1.98
C ILE A 32 4.52 3.35 -0.74
N LEU A 33 3.96 4.42 -0.17
CA LEU A 33 4.44 5.00 1.08
C LEU A 33 3.40 4.74 2.15
N GLU A 34 3.80 4.07 3.24
CA GLU A 34 2.93 3.74 4.35
C GLU A 34 3.53 4.28 5.65
N ARG A 35 2.72 4.99 6.43
CA ARG A 35 3.20 5.56 7.71
C ARG A 35 3.32 4.54 8.83
N ASP A 36 2.55 3.47 8.78
CA ASP A 36 2.58 2.42 9.79
C ASP A 36 3.72 1.42 9.53
N SER A 37 3.91 0.53 10.47
CA SER A 37 4.94 -0.51 10.36
C SER A 37 4.46 -1.73 9.58
N VAL A 38 3.20 -1.72 9.13
CA VAL A 38 2.61 -2.81 8.34
C VAL A 38 1.69 -2.23 7.28
N LEU A 39 1.49 -2.98 6.21
CA LEU A 39 0.49 -2.67 5.20
C LEU A 39 -0.88 -3.15 5.67
N GLY A 40 -1.94 -2.67 5.01
CA GLY A 40 -3.30 -3.15 5.25
C GLY A 40 -4.22 -2.19 5.98
N GLY A 41 -3.65 -1.20 6.66
CA GLY A 41 -4.43 -0.17 7.33
C GLY A 41 -5.45 -0.72 8.30
N ILE A 42 -6.64 -0.15 8.26
CA ILE A 42 -7.72 -0.50 9.20
C ILE A 42 -8.20 -1.95 9.07
N LEU A 43 -7.95 -2.60 7.93
CA LEU A 43 -8.35 -3.99 7.76
C LEU A 43 -7.71 -4.91 8.82
N ASN A 44 -6.54 -4.55 9.31
CA ASN A 44 -5.87 -5.33 10.33
C ASN A 44 -6.61 -5.34 11.67
N GLN A 45 -7.57 -4.43 11.84
CA GLN A 45 -8.37 -4.32 13.05
C GLN A 45 -9.77 -4.90 12.89
N CYS A 46 -10.14 -5.30 11.68
CA CYS A 46 -11.46 -5.84 11.37
C CYS A 46 -11.44 -7.36 11.43
N ILE A 47 -12.10 -7.92 12.42
CA ILE A 47 -12.08 -9.37 12.65
C ILE A 47 -13.34 -10.09 12.17
N HIS A 48 -14.29 -9.38 11.56
CA HIS A 48 -15.48 -10.03 10.99
C HIS A 48 -15.21 -10.49 9.56
N ASN A 49 -15.98 -11.49 9.11
CA ASN A 49 -15.87 -12.02 7.76
C ASN A 49 -16.60 -11.16 6.74
N GLY A 50 -16.41 -11.46 5.47
CA GLY A 50 -17.09 -10.80 4.37
C GLY A 50 -16.19 -10.04 3.42
N PHE A 51 -14.94 -9.81 3.83
CA PHE A 51 -13.97 -9.14 2.96
C PHE A 51 -13.49 -10.10 1.86
N GLY A 52 -13.34 -9.58 0.66
CA GLY A 52 -12.79 -10.35 -0.44
C GLY A 52 -13.77 -11.22 -1.20
N LEU A 53 -15.06 -11.23 -0.80
CA LEU A 53 -16.05 -12.09 -1.46
C LEU A 53 -16.13 -11.84 -2.96
N HIS A 54 -16.09 -10.59 -3.38
CA HIS A 54 -16.14 -10.21 -4.80
C HIS A 54 -14.77 -10.21 -5.47
N THR A 55 -13.71 -9.93 -4.72
CA THR A 55 -12.35 -9.79 -5.25
C THR A 55 -11.64 -11.13 -5.34
N PHE A 56 -11.67 -11.90 -4.26
CA PHE A 56 -10.97 -13.18 -4.17
C PHE A 56 -11.91 -14.39 -4.15
N LYS A 57 -13.22 -14.14 -4.17
CA LYS A 57 -14.26 -15.18 -4.11
C LYS A 57 -14.19 -16.02 -2.86
N GLU A 58 -13.70 -15.44 -1.77
CA GLU A 58 -13.61 -16.05 -0.46
C GLU A 58 -14.04 -15.03 0.59
N GLU A 59 -14.68 -15.50 1.66
CA GLU A 59 -14.97 -14.66 2.80
C GLU A 59 -13.74 -14.63 3.71
N LEU A 60 -13.18 -13.43 3.88
CA LEU A 60 -11.96 -13.24 4.65
C LEU A 60 -12.20 -12.25 5.78
N THR A 61 -11.47 -12.40 6.87
CA THR A 61 -11.40 -11.36 7.89
C THR A 61 -10.59 -10.19 7.33
N GLY A 62 -10.62 -9.04 8.01
CA GLY A 62 -9.84 -7.88 7.60
C GLY A 62 -8.36 -8.19 7.44
N PRO A 63 -7.70 -8.78 8.46
CA PRO A 63 -6.29 -9.16 8.35
C PRO A 63 -6.00 -10.15 7.21
N GLU A 64 -6.88 -11.10 6.99
CA GLU A 64 -6.73 -12.05 5.88
C GLU A 64 -6.84 -11.35 4.53
N TYR A 65 -7.80 -10.42 4.41
CA TYR A 65 -7.97 -9.64 3.19
C TYR A 65 -6.75 -8.75 2.94
N ALA A 66 -6.24 -8.10 3.98
CA ALA A 66 -5.03 -7.29 3.88
C ALA A 66 -3.84 -8.15 3.46
N ALA A 67 -3.69 -9.34 4.03
CA ALA A 67 -2.60 -10.25 3.69
C ALA A 67 -2.66 -10.68 2.22
N ARG A 68 -3.86 -10.87 1.67
CA ARG A 68 -4.01 -11.22 0.25
C ARG A 68 -3.52 -10.10 -0.66
N TYR A 69 -3.85 -8.85 -0.35
CA TYR A 69 -3.34 -7.71 -1.12
C TYR A 69 -1.84 -7.52 -0.94
N GLU A 70 -1.34 -7.69 0.28
CA GLU A 70 0.09 -7.60 0.54
C GLU A 70 0.85 -8.65 -0.24
N GLU A 71 0.35 -9.88 -0.27
CA GLU A 71 0.92 -10.97 -1.03
C GLU A 71 0.94 -10.63 -2.53
N GLU A 72 -0.15 -10.07 -3.03
CA GLU A 72 -0.25 -9.67 -4.44
C GLU A 72 0.76 -8.58 -4.79
N VAL A 73 0.92 -7.58 -3.92
CA VAL A 73 1.90 -6.51 -4.10
C VAL A 73 3.31 -7.07 -4.14
N LYS A 74 3.64 -8.00 -3.25
CA LYS A 74 4.94 -8.66 -3.23
C LYS A 74 5.17 -9.51 -4.48
N LYS A 75 4.13 -10.21 -4.91
CA LYS A 75 4.21 -11.06 -6.11
C LYS A 75 4.44 -10.23 -7.37
N LEU A 76 3.88 -9.03 -7.42
CA LEU A 76 4.07 -8.10 -8.52
C LEU A 76 5.35 -7.28 -8.40
N GLU A 77 6.10 -7.50 -7.33
CA GLU A 77 7.37 -6.80 -7.06
C GLU A 77 7.23 -5.29 -6.98
N ILE A 78 6.12 -4.82 -6.39
CA ILE A 78 5.90 -3.40 -6.18
C ILE A 78 6.61 -2.97 -4.90
N PRO A 79 7.57 -2.03 -4.98
CA PRO A 79 8.26 -1.57 -3.79
C PRO A 79 7.35 -0.75 -2.88
N TYR A 80 7.57 -0.87 -1.58
CA TYR A 80 6.85 -0.10 -0.60
C TYR A 80 7.80 0.29 0.53
N ARG A 81 7.50 1.42 1.18
CA ARG A 81 8.25 1.88 2.35
C ARG A 81 7.31 2.03 3.52
N LEU A 82 7.61 1.32 4.59
CA LEU A 82 6.87 1.40 5.84
C LEU A 82 7.47 2.50 6.71
N ASN A 83 6.77 2.88 7.76
CA ASN A 83 7.22 3.91 8.70
C ASN A 83 7.60 5.21 8.01
N SER A 84 6.90 5.55 6.95
CA SER A 84 7.19 6.72 6.12
C SER A 84 5.97 7.62 6.08
N MET A 85 6.08 8.80 6.69
CA MET A 85 4.98 9.74 6.76
C MET A 85 5.17 10.84 5.72
N VAL A 86 4.16 11.06 4.91
CA VAL A 86 4.15 12.15 3.94
C VAL A 86 3.78 13.43 4.68
N LEU A 87 4.65 14.43 4.61
CA LEU A 87 4.43 15.71 5.26
C LEU A 87 3.82 16.75 4.33
N ASP A 88 4.16 16.69 3.07
CA ASP A 88 3.73 17.70 2.11
C ASP A 88 3.79 17.18 0.68
N ILE A 89 2.91 17.71 -0.15
CA ILE A 89 2.92 17.49 -1.59
C ILE A 89 2.76 18.86 -2.23
N ASN A 90 3.76 19.29 -2.99
CA ASN A 90 3.68 20.60 -3.62
C ASN A 90 3.09 20.52 -5.04
N LYS A 91 2.91 21.68 -5.66
CA LYS A 91 2.31 21.78 -7.00
C LYS A 91 3.15 21.14 -8.10
N ASP A 92 4.44 20.94 -7.85
CA ASP A 92 5.35 20.29 -8.79
C ASP A 92 5.39 18.77 -8.59
N LYS A 93 4.48 18.25 -7.79
CA LYS A 93 4.36 16.81 -7.46
C LYS A 93 5.58 16.29 -6.72
N GLU A 94 6.24 17.14 -5.96
CA GLU A 94 7.31 16.74 -5.07
C GLU A 94 6.71 16.39 -3.71
N ILE A 95 7.12 15.25 -3.19
CA ILE A 95 6.59 14.71 -1.93
C ILE A 95 7.70 14.72 -0.89
N THR A 96 7.42 15.36 0.24
CA THR A 96 8.34 15.38 1.37
C THR A 96 7.94 14.27 2.34
N VAL A 97 8.86 13.38 2.63
CA VAL A 97 8.62 12.20 3.45
C VAL A 97 9.58 12.17 4.63
N VAL A 98 9.04 11.85 5.81
CA VAL A 98 9.85 11.56 6.99
C VAL A 98 9.75 10.07 7.24
N SER A 99 10.89 9.40 7.29
CA SER A 99 10.96 7.98 7.61
C SER A 99 11.34 7.84 9.07
N ARG A 100 10.58 7.01 9.80
CA ARG A 100 10.96 6.64 11.15
C ARG A 100 12.03 5.57 11.02
N SER A 101 13.25 5.93 11.34
CA SER A 101 14.34 4.97 11.24
C SER A 101 14.22 3.91 12.32
N GLU A 102 14.74 2.74 12.01
CA GLU A 102 14.83 1.69 13.02
C GLU A 102 15.77 2.12 14.12
N GLY A 103 15.38 1.84 15.36
CA GLY A 103 16.18 2.22 16.51
C GLY A 103 15.82 3.55 17.13
N LEU A 104 14.86 4.25 16.60
CA LEU A 104 14.32 5.46 17.25
C LEU A 104 13.23 5.09 18.23
#